data_0b70f9499b2475d7d2b306e0454b47eb
#
_entry.id   0b70f9499b2475d7d2b306e0454b47eb
#
_cell.length_a   1.000
_cell.length_b   1.000
_cell.length_c   1.000
_cell.angle_alpha   90.00
_cell.angle_beta   90.00
_cell.angle_gamma   90.00
#
_symmetry.space_group_name_H-M   'P 1'
#
loop_
_entity.id
_entity.type
_entity.pdbx_description
1 polymer ?
#
loop_
_entity_poly.entity_id
_entity_poly.type
_entity_poly.pdbx_seq_one_letter_code
_entity_poly.pdbx_strand_id
1 'polypeptide(L)'
;MKKTIRDIELKGKRVLIRCDFNVPLDSNQNITDDTRIRAALPTLEYMVTQGAKVVVMSHLGRPKGKAAAEFSLAPVAVRLAELLGRPVEFADSDVVVDDSVKEKVAALKDGDVLLLQNVRFRKEETDNEPGFAKELASLGDVFVQEAFGTAHRAHASTAGVADYLPCVSGFLIEKEVKFLGSALHNPQRPFIAIMGGAKVGDKIKVIENLLTKVDTLIIGGGMSYTFYKAMGLEIGTSILDADNIDLAKMLLEKATSLNVKLLLPVDIVCADEFSNDAKYQTYSRDQIPSDMMGLDIGEETVKLYSDEIAKAKTVVWNGPMGVFEMENFAKGTKAIAEALAASDATTIIGGGDSAAAVEQFGLADKMSHISTGGGASLEFLEGKILPGISIIEEK
;
A
#
# COMPACT_ATOMS: atom_id res chain seq x y z
N MET A 1 20.80 1.00 -9.35
CA MET A 1 19.65 1.91 -9.09
C MET A 1 18.73 1.91 -10.29
N LYS A 2 17.40 1.89 -10.08
CA LYS A 2 16.44 1.93 -11.18
C LYS A 2 16.44 3.27 -11.90
N LYS A 3 16.30 3.25 -13.24
CA LYS A 3 16.09 4.47 -14.03
C LYS A 3 14.74 5.11 -13.73
N THR A 4 14.68 6.42 -13.83
CA THR A 4 13.48 7.23 -13.63
C THR A 4 13.15 8.03 -14.89
N ILE A 5 11.99 8.66 -14.93
CA ILE A 5 11.61 9.57 -16.02
C ILE A 5 12.57 10.76 -16.21
N ARG A 6 13.44 11.05 -15.23
CA ARG A 6 14.50 12.08 -15.35
C ARG A 6 15.69 11.62 -16.18
N ASP A 7 15.85 10.31 -16.36
CA ASP A 7 17.02 9.70 -17.01
C ASP A 7 16.80 9.49 -18.52
N ILE A 8 15.66 9.95 -19.06
CA ILE A 8 15.30 9.78 -20.47
C ILE A 8 14.79 11.07 -21.10
N GLU A 9 14.95 11.19 -22.44
CA GLU A 9 14.33 12.27 -23.20
C GLU A 9 12.85 11.99 -23.41
N LEU A 10 11.99 12.96 -23.08
CA LEU A 10 10.53 12.83 -23.13
C LEU A 10 9.88 13.64 -24.26
N LYS A 11 10.54 14.72 -24.73
CA LYS A 11 9.96 15.64 -25.70
C LYS A 11 9.57 14.94 -26.99
N GLY A 12 8.32 15.12 -27.39
CA GLY A 12 7.77 14.56 -28.61
C GLY A 12 7.53 13.05 -28.59
N LYS A 13 7.97 12.33 -27.54
CA LYS A 13 7.74 10.87 -27.41
C LYS A 13 6.34 10.56 -26.91
N ARG A 14 5.79 9.46 -27.40
CA ARG A 14 4.58 8.84 -26.85
C ARG A 14 5.00 8.06 -25.61
N VAL A 15 4.57 8.52 -24.45
CA VAL A 15 4.89 7.91 -23.17
C VAL A 15 3.69 7.13 -22.68
N LEU A 16 3.80 5.81 -22.68
CA LEU A 16 2.79 4.91 -22.14
C LEU A 16 3.04 4.76 -20.64
N ILE A 17 2.13 5.29 -19.80
CA ILE A 17 2.28 5.24 -18.35
C ILE A 17 1.21 4.36 -17.71
N ARG A 18 1.61 3.49 -16.78
CA ARG A 18 0.69 2.70 -15.95
C ARG A 18 0.50 3.35 -14.59
N CYS A 19 -0.68 3.87 -14.34
CA CYS A 19 -1.12 4.42 -13.06
C CYS A 19 -2.07 3.46 -12.32
N ASP A 20 -2.20 3.62 -11.03
CA ASP A 20 -3.22 2.93 -10.22
C ASP A 20 -4.35 3.91 -9.88
N PHE A 21 -5.35 3.99 -10.74
CA PHE A 21 -6.55 4.79 -10.58
C PHE A 21 -7.76 3.95 -10.15
N ASN A 22 -7.50 2.85 -9.45
CA ASN A 22 -8.55 2.03 -8.85
C ASN A 22 -9.13 2.74 -7.62
N VAL A 23 -9.89 3.81 -7.87
CA VAL A 23 -10.52 4.66 -6.88
C VAL A 23 -11.89 4.11 -6.47
N PRO A 24 -12.37 4.36 -5.22
CA PRO A 24 -13.71 4.02 -4.82
C PRO A 24 -14.74 4.95 -5.48
N LEU A 25 -15.84 4.36 -5.92
CA LEU A 25 -16.99 5.06 -6.50
C LEU A 25 -18.22 4.82 -5.63
N ASP A 26 -19.08 5.84 -5.53
CA ASP A 26 -20.42 5.69 -4.96
C ASP A 26 -21.40 5.05 -5.95
N SER A 27 -22.66 4.85 -5.54
CA SER A 27 -23.71 4.27 -6.38
C SER A 27 -24.05 5.13 -7.62
N ASN A 28 -23.65 6.39 -7.63
CA ASN A 28 -23.87 7.34 -8.74
C ASN A 28 -22.60 7.49 -9.61
N GLN A 29 -21.60 6.64 -9.43
CA GLN A 29 -20.31 6.68 -10.13
C GLN A 29 -19.47 7.92 -9.81
N ASN A 30 -19.71 8.59 -8.69
CA ASN A 30 -18.85 9.68 -8.23
C ASN A 30 -17.64 9.10 -7.47
N ILE A 31 -16.48 9.68 -7.70
CA ILE A 31 -15.26 9.32 -6.98
C ILE A 31 -15.38 9.85 -5.54
N THR A 32 -15.29 8.95 -4.57
CA THR A 32 -15.36 9.29 -3.12
C THR A 32 -13.99 9.56 -2.49
N ASP A 33 -12.92 9.06 -3.12
CA ASP A 33 -11.53 9.30 -2.73
C ASP A 33 -10.64 9.34 -3.99
N ASP A 34 -9.96 10.44 -4.21
CA ASP A 34 -9.08 10.68 -5.36
C ASP A 34 -7.57 10.60 -5.03
N THR A 35 -7.22 10.14 -3.84
CA THR A 35 -5.83 10.08 -3.34
C THR A 35 -4.88 9.39 -4.32
N ARG A 36 -5.31 8.31 -4.95
CA ARG A 36 -4.50 7.58 -5.95
C ARG A 36 -4.24 8.38 -7.22
N ILE A 37 -5.22 9.17 -7.66
CA ILE A 37 -5.04 10.06 -8.82
C ILE A 37 -4.04 11.15 -8.46
N ARG A 38 -4.19 11.78 -7.29
CA ARG A 38 -3.27 12.81 -6.80
C ARG A 38 -1.83 12.31 -6.64
N ALA A 39 -1.66 11.08 -6.22
CA ALA A 39 -0.34 10.48 -6.07
C ALA A 39 0.45 10.38 -7.39
N ALA A 40 -0.24 10.26 -8.54
CA ALA A 40 0.39 10.19 -9.85
C ALA A 40 0.59 11.58 -10.52
N LEU A 41 -0.04 12.64 -10.00
CA LEU A 41 0.02 13.97 -10.61
C LEU A 41 1.45 14.50 -10.81
N PRO A 42 2.37 14.39 -9.83
CA PRO A 42 3.73 14.91 -10.01
C PRO A 42 4.45 14.32 -11.23
N THR A 43 4.23 13.02 -11.49
CA THR A 43 4.80 12.33 -12.66
C THR A 43 4.14 12.80 -13.95
N LEU A 44 2.81 12.87 -13.98
CA LEU A 44 2.04 13.32 -15.14
C LEU A 44 2.36 14.77 -15.51
N GLU A 45 2.39 15.68 -14.53
CA GLU A 45 2.74 17.08 -14.73
C GLU A 45 4.17 17.25 -15.25
N TYR A 46 5.11 16.48 -14.72
CA TYR A 46 6.48 16.50 -15.22
C TYR A 46 6.55 16.08 -16.68
N MET A 47 5.93 14.95 -17.05
CA MET A 47 5.94 14.47 -18.44
C MET A 47 5.31 15.47 -19.40
N VAL A 48 4.17 16.05 -19.01
CA VAL A 48 3.48 17.08 -19.78
C VAL A 48 4.36 18.32 -19.96
N THR A 49 5.01 18.79 -18.88
CA THR A 49 5.91 19.95 -18.92
C THR A 49 7.14 19.71 -19.79
N GLN A 50 7.62 18.46 -19.85
CA GLN A 50 8.71 18.06 -20.73
C GLN A 50 8.28 17.83 -22.18
N GLY A 51 7.01 18.07 -22.54
CA GLY A 51 6.49 17.92 -23.89
C GLY A 51 6.28 16.48 -24.34
N ALA A 52 6.02 15.56 -23.43
CA ALA A 52 5.62 14.20 -23.76
C ALA A 52 4.18 14.17 -24.31
N LYS A 53 3.86 13.18 -25.15
CA LYS A 53 2.51 12.78 -25.53
C LYS A 53 2.11 11.63 -24.62
N VAL A 54 1.24 11.90 -23.64
CA VAL A 54 1.00 10.99 -22.52
C VAL A 54 -0.19 10.08 -22.78
N VAL A 55 0.04 8.76 -22.77
CA VAL A 55 -1.01 7.74 -22.87
C VAL A 55 -1.09 7.00 -21.52
N VAL A 56 -2.18 7.20 -20.81
CA VAL A 56 -2.36 6.66 -19.45
C VAL A 56 -3.16 5.37 -19.49
N MET A 57 -2.64 4.33 -18.82
CA MET A 57 -3.32 3.07 -18.57
C MET A 57 -3.68 2.94 -17.10
N SER A 58 -4.85 2.43 -16.81
CA SER A 58 -5.23 2.01 -15.46
C SER A 58 -6.29 0.91 -15.50
N HIS A 59 -6.49 0.29 -14.34
CA HIS A 59 -7.66 -0.56 -14.09
C HIS A 59 -8.61 0.12 -13.10
N LEU A 60 -9.85 -0.34 -13.08
CA LEU A 60 -10.86 0.01 -12.09
C LEU A 60 -11.68 -1.25 -11.74
N GLY A 61 -11.73 -1.59 -10.46
CA GLY A 61 -12.49 -2.74 -9.98
C GLY A 61 -12.04 -4.09 -10.55
N ARG A 62 -13.02 -4.99 -10.66
CA ARG A 62 -12.81 -6.37 -11.12
C ARG A 62 -13.86 -6.79 -12.16
N PRO A 63 -13.82 -6.27 -13.38
CA PRO A 63 -14.79 -6.57 -14.44
C PRO A 63 -14.69 -7.99 -15.02
N LYS A 64 -13.67 -8.76 -14.62
CA LYS A 64 -13.45 -10.17 -15.02
C LYS A 64 -13.36 -10.37 -16.54
N GLY A 65 -12.68 -9.46 -17.24
CA GLY A 65 -12.49 -9.55 -18.69
C GLY A 65 -13.72 -9.20 -19.52
N LYS A 66 -14.63 -8.40 -18.98
CA LYS A 66 -15.83 -7.93 -19.68
C LYS A 66 -16.00 -6.44 -19.51
N ALA A 67 -16.31 -5.73 -20.59
CA ALA A 67 -16.70 -4.33 -20.52
C ALA A 67 -18.01 -4.17 -19.74
N ALA A 68 -18.01 -3.23 -18.81
CA ALA A 68 -19.17 -2.88 -18.00
C ALA A 68 -19.09 -1.40 -17.58
N ALA A 69 -20.21 -0.67 -17.75
CA ALA A 69 -20.26 0.76 -17.50
C ALA A 69 -19.84 1.15 -16.07
N GLU A 70 -20.17 0.32 -15.08
CA GLU A 70 -19.81 0.49 -13.67
C GLU A 70 -18.30 0.47 -13.39
N PHE A 71 -17.50 -0.08 -14.33
CA PHE A 71 -16.04 -0.13 -14.26
C PHE A 71 -15.37 0.74 -15.31
N SER A 72 -16.12 1.66 -15.95
CA SER A 72 -15.56 2.61 -16.90
C SER A 72 -14.65 3.62 -16.20
N LEU A 73 -13.52 3.95 -16.84
CA LEU A 73 -12.62 5.02 -16.39
C LEU A 73 -13.08 6.43 -16.80
N ALA A 74 -14.26 6.58 -17.41
CA ALA A 74 -14.78 7.90 -17.78
C ALA A 74 -14.83 8.90 -16.60
N PRO A 75 -15.31 8.55 -15.39
CA PRO A 75 -15.27 9.48 -14.25
C PRO A 75 -13.83 9.86 -13.84
N VAL A 76 -12.89 8.94 -14.00
CA VAL A 76 -11.46 9.20 -13.72
C VAL A 76 -10.88 10.18 -14.73
N ALA A 77 -11.24 10.08 -16.02
CA ALA A 77 -10.79 11.01 -17.04
C ALA A 77 -11.22 12.45 -16.73
N VAL A 78 -12.48 12.63 -16.30
CA VAL A 78 -13.01 13.95 -15.88
C VAL A 78 -12.23 14.48 -14.67
N ARG A 79 -12.07 13.65 -13.64
CA ARG A 79 -11.35 14.06 -12.41
C ARG A 79 -9.89 14.37 -12.67
N LEU A 80 -9.24 13.57 -13.51
CA LEU A 80 -7.84 13.79 -13.90
C LEU A 80 -7.66 15.11 -14.65
N ALA A 81 -8.59 15.44 -15.57
CA ALA A 81 -8.58 16.72 -16.28
C ALA A 81 -8.71 17.92 -15.34
N GLU A 82 -9.62 17.85 -14.35
CA GLU A 82 -9.76 18.87 -13.31
C GLU A 82 -8.47 19.08 -12.52
N LEU A 83 -7.85 18.00 -12.07
CA LEU A 83 -6.64 18.04 -11.25
C LEU A 83 -5.40 18.52 -12.03
N LEU A 84 -5.28 18.13 -13.29
CA LEU A 84 -4.20 18.60 -14.18
C LEU A 84 -4.42 20.03 -14.72
N GLY A 85 -5.64 20.57 -14.59
CA GLY A 85 -6.00 21.88 -15.13
C GLY A 85 -5.93 21.95 -16.67
N ARG A 86 -6.13 20.82 -17.35
CA ARG A 86 -6.06 20.69 -18.81
C ARG A 86 -6.95 19.56 -19.33
N PRO A 87 -7.31 19.57 -20.62
CA PRO A 87 -8.08 18.49 -21.21
C PRO A 87 -7.35 17.16 -21.10
N VAL A 88 -8.10 16.11 -20.79
CA VAL A 88 -7.69 14.70 -20.88
C VAL A 88 -8.63 14.03 -21.85
N GLU A 89 -8.12 13.54 -22.98
CA GLU A 89 -8.92 12.80 -23.94
C GLU A 89 -9.19 11.40 -23.38
N PHE A 90 -10.45 10.96 -23.45
CA PHE A 90 -10.82 9.61 -23.05
C PHE A 90 -10.99 8.72 -24.28
N ALA A 91 -10.21 7.67 -24.39
CA ALA A 91 -10.31 6.68 -25.42
C ALA A 91 -11.26 5.55 -25.00
N ASP A 92 -12.56 5.79 -25.20
CA ASP A 92 -13.62 4.87 -24.82
C ASP A 92 -13.75 3.73 -25.83
N SER A 93 -13.08 2.61 -25.53
CA SER A 93 -13.15 1.38 -26.33
C SER A 93 -13.23 0.15 -25.41
N ASP A 94 -14.28 -0.65 -25.57
CA ASP A 94 -14.50 -1.87 -24.79
C ASP A 94 -13.38 -2.92 -24.96
N VAL A 95 -12.63 -2.83 -26.05
CA VAL A 95 -11.46 -3.69 -26.33
C VAL A 95 -10.13 -3.04 -25.95
N VAL A 96 -10.17 -1.84 -25.37
CA VAL A 96 -9.04 -1.03 -24.86
C VAL A 96 -8.12 -0.50 -25.98
N VAL A 97 -7.74 -1.34 -26.93
CA VAL A 97 -6.90 -0.96 -28.08
C VAL A 97 -7.59 -1.40 -29.36
N ASP A 98 -7.97 -0.44 -30.19
CA ASP A 98 -8.48 -0.63 -31.53
C ASP A 98 -7.92 0.46 -32.48
N ASP A 99 -8.34 0.47 -33.73
CA ASP A 99 -7.83 1.43 -34.71
C ASP A 99 -8.22 2.87 -34.36
N SER A 100 -9.41 3.11 -33.77
CA SER A 100 -9.83 4.43 -33.31
C SER A 100 -8.94 4.95 -32.18
N VAL A 101 -8.57 4.09 -31.23
CA VAL A 101 -7.63 4.43 -30.16
C VAL A 101 -6.24 4.76 -30.72
N LYS A 102 -5.75 3.97 -31.69
CA LYS A 102 -4.44 4.22 -32.35
C LYS A 102 -4.45 5.55 -33.10
N GLU A 103 -5.54 5.90 -33.79
CA GLU A 103 -5.70 7.20 -34.47
C GLU A 103 -5.67 8.36 -33.49
N LYS A 104 -6.38 8.26 -32.36
CA LYS A 104 -6.35 9.27 -31.27
C LYS A 104 -4.94 9.43 -30.71
N VAL A 105 -4.23 8.35 -30.43
CA VAL A 105 -2.84 8.40 -29.94
C VAL A 105 -1.91 9.03 -30.98
N ALA A 106 -2.08 8.72 -32.25
CA ALA A 106 -1.28 9.31 -33.34
C ALA A 106 -1.53 10.83 -33.51
N ALA A 107 -2.72 11.31 -33.16
CA ALA A 107 -3.11 12.72 -33.25
C ALA A 107 -2.60 13.58 -32.08
N LEU A 108 -2.11 12.97 -30.98
CA LEU A 108 -1.62 13.69 -29.80
C LEU A 108 -0.47 14.64 -30.16
N LYS A 109 -0.52 15.83 -29.55
CA LYS A 109 0.54 16.85 -29.60
C LYS A 109 1.37 16.81 -28.32
N ASP A 110 2.51 17.47 -28.36
CA ASP A 110 3.37 17.62 -27.18
C ASP A 110 2.60 18.25 -26.02
N GLY A 111 2.57 17.55 -24.88
CA GLY A 111 1.84 17.94 -23.68
C GLY A 111 0.40 17.44 -23.61
N ASP A 112 -0.14 16.79 -24.63
CA ASP A 112 -1.48 16.21 -24.57
C ASP A 112 -1.49 14.94 -23.71
N VAL A 113 -2.66 14.70 -23.10
CA VAL A 113 -2.91 13.53 -22.24
C VAL A 113 -4.14 12.78 -22.74
N LEU A 114 -4.00 11.47 -22.90
CA LEU A 114 -5.08 10.54 -23.24
C LEU A 114 -5.15 9.45 -22.20
N LEU A 115 -6.35 9.14 -21.69
CA LEU A 115 -6.62 8.01 -20.83
C LEU A 115 -7.31 6.89 -21.63
N LEU A 116 -6.73 5.69 -21.58
CA LEU A 116 -7.35 4.48 -22.14
C LEU A 116 -8.53 4.03 -21.26
N GLN A 117 -9.43 3.24 -21.82
CA GLN A 117 -10.45 2.52 -21.08
C GLN A 117 -9.80 1.44 -20.17
N ASN A 118 -10.55 0.96 -19.19
CA ASN A 118 -10.13 -0.01 -18.20
C ASN A 118 -9.46 -1.23 -18.82
N VAL A 119 -8.15 -1.40 -18.57
CA VAL A 119 -7.37 -2.50 -19.14
C VAL A 119 -7.90 -3.89 -18.75
N ARG A 120 -8.63 -4.00 -17.63
CA ARG A 120 -9.26 -5.24 -17.17
C ARG A 120 -10.58 -5.56 -17.88
N PHE A 121 -11.03 -4.77 -18.84
CA PHE A 121 -12.07 -5.19 -19.77
C PHE A 121 -11.59 -6.35 -20.65
N ARG A 122 -10.28 -6.50 -20.77
CA ARG A 122 -9.63 -7.61 -21.43
C ARG A 122 -9.15 -8.65 -20.41
N LYS A 123 -9.52 -9.91 -20.60
CA LYS A 123 -9.04 -11.01 -19.76
C LYS A 123 -7.53 -11.19 -19.89
N GLU A 124 -7.01 -10.94 -21.06
CA GLU A 124 -5.59 -10.99 -21.43
C GLU A 124 -4.72 -10.09 -20.56
N GLU A 125 -5.30 -9.05 -19.95
CA GLU A 125 -4.60 -8.19 -18.97
C GLU A 125 -4.11 -8.99 -17.78
N THR A 126 -5.02 -9.70 -17.10
CA THR A 126 -4.69 -10.46 -15.88
C THR A 126 -3.92 -11.74 -16.17
N ASP A 127 -4.07 -12.28 -17.37
CA ASP A 127 -3.36 -13.48 -17.83
C ASP A 127 -1.94 -13.14 -18.34
N ASN A 128 -1.58 -11.84 -18.38
CA ASN A 128 -0.32 -11.32 -18.93
C ASN A 128 -0.04 -11.84 -20.35
N GLU A 129 -1.07 -11.79 -21.19
CA GLU A 129 -1.01 -12.37 -22.54
C GLU A 129 -0.12 -11.50 -23.46
N PRO A 130 0.91 -12.09 -24.13
CA PRO A 130 1.88 -11.33 -24.90
C PRO A 130 1.29 -10.50 -26.05
N GLY A 131 0.22 -10.98 -26.72
CA GLY A 131 -0.45 -10.25 -27.78
C GLY A 131 -1.05 -8.94 -27.30
N PHE A 132 -1.77 -8.98 -26.17
CA PHE A 132 -2.34 -7.78 -25.56
C PHE A 132 -1.26 -6.82 -25.02
N ALA A 133 -0.21 -7.36 -24.40
CA ALA A 133 0.94 -6.55 -24.00
C ALA A 133 1.57 -5.81 -25.19
N LYS A 134 1.70 -6.48 -26.34
CA LYS A 134 2.21 -5.89 -27.59
C LYS A 134 1.24 -4.84 -28.17
N GLU A 135 -0.07 -5.09 -28.10
CA GLU A 135 -1.08 -4.09 -28.50
C GLU A 135 -0.93 -2.81 -27.67
N LEU A 136 -0.85 -2.91 -26.33
CA LEU A 136 -0.60 -1.78 -25.44
C LEU A 136 0.73 -1.08 -25.77
N ALA A 137 1.80 -1.83 -25.95
CA ALA A 137 3.12 -1.29 -26.26
C ALA A 137 3.16 -0.52 -27.57
N SER A 138 2.31 -0.86 -28.55
CA SER A 138 2.22 -0.14 -29.83
C SER A 138 1.78 1.32 -29.70
N LEU A 139 1.19 1.68 -28.55
CA LEU A 139 0.72 3.03 -28.25
C LEU A 139 1.82 3.97 -27.69
N GLY A 140 3.01 3.46 -27.41
CA GLY A 140 4.10 4.22 -26.80
C GLY A 140 5.46 3.99 -27.44
N ASP A 141 6.41 4.83 -27.10
CA ASP A 141 7.84 4.72 -27.45
C ASP A 141 8.68 4.37 -26.22
N VAL A 142 8.12 4.61 -25.02
CA VAL A 142 8.71 4.28 -23.72
C VAL A 142 7.58 3.97 -22.73
N PHE A 143 7.84 3.07 -21.81
CA PHE A 143 6.92 2.69 -20.75
C PHE A 143 7.36 3.30 -19.41
N VAL A 144 6.42 3.92 -18.71
CA VAL A 144 6.62 4.44 -17.35
C VAL A 144 5.77 3.64 -16.38
N GLN A 145 6.42 2.97 -15.43
CA GLN A 145 5.74 2.29 -14.34
C GLN A 145 5.52 3.27 -13.18
N GLU A 146 4.24 3.48 -12.83
CA GLU A 146 3.83 4.38 -11.73
C GLU A 146 2.84 3.70 -10.78
N ALA A 147 2.39 2.49 -11.09
CA ALA A 147 1.36 1.78 -10.35
C ALA A 147 1.96 0.86 -9.28
N PHE A 148 2.44 1.41 -8.17
CA PHE A 148 3.02 0.61 -7.09
C PHE A 148 2.00 -0.37 -6.49
N GLY A 149 0.74 0.04 -6.31
CA GLY A 149 -0.32 -0.81 -5.77
C GLY A 149 -0.59 -2.10 -6.54
N THR A 150 -0.21 -2.16 -7.82
CA THR A 150 -0.32 -3.36 -8.66
C THR A 150 1.02 -4.00 -9.03
N ALA A 151 2.12 -3.46 -8.55
CA ALA A 151 3.48 -3.90 -8.94
C ALA A 151 3.80 -5.34 -8.53
N HIS A 152 3.05 -5.91 -7.57
CA HIS A 152 3.16 -7.31 -7.14
C HIS A 152 2.52 -8.31 -8.13
N ARG A 153 1.84 -7.83 -9.17
CA ARG A 153 1.13 -8.67 -10.16
C ARG A 153 1.80 -8.57 -11.52
N ALA A 154 2.12 -9.71 -12.11
CA ALA A 154 2.61 -9.78 -13.49
C ALA A 154 1.42 -9.75 -14.47
N HIS A 155 0.83 -8.56 -14.68
CA HIS A 155 -0.22 -8.33 -15.68
C HIS A 155 0.36 -7.72 -16.95
N ALA A 156 -0.38 -7.77 -18.07
CA ALA A 156 0.09 -7.22 -19.34
C ALA A 156 0.50 -5.75 -19.22
N SER A 157 -0.34 -4.90 -18.61
CA SER A 157 -0.06 -3.46 -18.44
C SER A 157 0.95 -3.12 -17.33
N THR A 158 1.25 -4.05 -16.41
CA THR A 158 2.18 -3.81 -15.28
C THR A 158 3.56 -4.44 -15.48
N ALA A 159 3.65 -5.48 -16.31
CA ALA A 159 4.89 -6.19 -16.55
C ALA A 159 5.11 -6.49 -18.05
N GLY A 160 4.12 -7.09 -18.72
CA GLY A 160 4.26 -7.58 -20.10
C GLY A 160 4.65 -6.53 -21.14
N VAL A 161 4.20 -5.27 -20.96
CA VAL A 161 4.58 -4.15 -21.86
C VAL A 161 6.09 -3.93 -21.91
N ALA A 162 6.81 -4.22 -20.82
CA ALA A 162 8.25 -4.04 -20.75
C ALA A 162 9.05 -5.04 -21.61
N ASP A 163 8.42 -6.09 -22.13
CA ASP A 163 9.04 -6.99 -23.11
C ASP A 163 9.18 -6.32 -24.49
N TYR A 164 8.47 -5.21 -24.71
CA TYR A 164 8.39 -4.51 -26.00
C TYR A 164 8.87 -3.06 -25.95
N LEU A 165 8.91 -2.43 -24.76
CA LEU A 165 9.32 -1.04 -24.58
C LEU A 165 10.35 -0.92 -23.46
N PRO A 166 11.33 0.01 -23.59
CA PRO A 166 12.18 0.37 -22.45
C PRO A 166 11.31 0.89 -21.32
N CYS A 167 11.60 0.47 -20.08
CA CYS A 167 10.80 0.77 -18.90
C CYS A 167 11.59 1.58 -17.88
N VAL A 168 11.02 2.69 -17.43
CA VAL A 168 11.54 3.52 -16.35
C VAL A 168 10.48 3.74 -15.27
N SER A 169 10.89 4.17 -14.08
CA SER A 169 9.95 4.51 -13.01
C SER A 169 9.45 5.94 -13.11
N GLY A 170 8.19 6.16 -12.73
CA GLY A 170 7.71 7.48 -12.32
C GLY A 170 8.15 7.82 -10.90
N PHE A 171 7.75 8.98 -10.41
CA PHE A 171 8.17 9.51 -9.10
C PHE A 171 7.55 8.77 -7.93
N LEU A 172 6.31 8.26 -8.07
CA LEU A 172 5.68 7.46 -7.03
C LEU A 172 6.44 6.16 -6.80
N ILE A 173 6.74 5.42 -7.86
CA ILE A 173 7.56 4.19 -7.79
C ILE A 173 8.96 4.50 -7.21
N GLU A 174 9.61 5.57 -7.68
CA GLU A 174 10.91 6.00 -7.16
C GLU A 174 10.84 6.22 -5.64
N LYS A 175 9.81 6.92 -5.18
CA LYS A 175 9.59 7.21 -3.76
C LYS A 175 9.35 5.94 -2.94
N GLU A 176 8.46 5.06 -3.40
CA GLU A 176 8.14 3.79 -2.74
C GLU A 176 9.39 2.89 -2.62
N VAL A 177 10.11 2.69 -3.72
CA VAL A 177 11.33 1.87 -3.74
C VAL A 177 12.42 2.49 -2.86
N LYS A 178 12.55 3.82 -2.82
CA LYS A 178 13.50 4.51 -1.96
C LYS A 178 13.21 4.29 -0.48
N PHE A 179 11.97 4.52 -0.03
CA PHE A 179 11.63 4.42 1.38
C PHE A 179 11.62 2.97 1.86
N LEU A 180 10.86 2.10 1.21
CA LEU A 180 10.76 0.69 1.59
C LEU A 180 12.08 -0.06 1.37
N GLY A 181 12.76 0.19 0.24
CA GLY A 181 14.04 -0.42 -0.07
C GLY A 181 15.13 -0.01 0.91
N SER A 182 15.20 1.28 1.29
CA SER A 182 16.17 1.75 2.28
C SER A 182 15.93 1.11 3.64
N ALA A 183 14.67 1.00 4.07
CA ALA A 183 14.32 0.32 5.32
C ALA A 183 14.73 -1.15 5.34
N LEU A 184 14.60 -1.88 4.21
CA LEU A 184 14.92 -3.30 4.15
C LEU A 184 16.40 -3.60 3.95
N HIS A 185 17.14 -2.77 3.23
CA HIS A 185 18.52 -3.07 2.82
C HIS A 185 19.57 -2.29 3.59
N ASN A 186 19.29 -1.05 4.00
CA ASN A 186 20.23 -0.19 4.71
C ASN A 186 19.53 0.77 5.68
N PRO A 187 18.77 0.26 6.68
CA PRO A 187 18.07 1.11 7.64
C PRO A 187 19.04 1.87 8.53
N GLN A 188 18.70 3.09 8.88
CA GLN A 188 19.32 3.75 10.02
C GLN A 188 18.79 3.08 11.30
N ARG A 189 19.72 2.76 12.23
CA ARG A 189 19.39 2.04 13.46
C ARG A 189 19.30 2.97 14.66
N PRO A 190 18.47 2.67 15.67
CA PRO A 190 17.61 1.48 15.77
C PRO A 190 16.49 1.44 14.72
N PHE A 191 16.26 0.25 14.15
CA PHE A 191 15.16 -0.03 13.22
C PHE A 191 14.05 -0.79 13.93
N ILE A 192 12.85 -0.22 13.95
CA ILE A 192 11.67 -0.78 14.59
C ILE A 192 10.62 -1.13 13.52
N ALA A 193 10.05 -2.32 13.61
CA ALA A 193 8.82 -2.65 12.91
C ALA A 193 7.66 -2.72 13.90
N ILE A 194 6.53 -2.15 13.50
CA ILE A 194 5.26 -2.20 14.25
C ILE A 194 4.26 -2.94 13.38
N MET A 195 3.77 -4.06 13.89
CA MET A 195 2.84 -4.94 13.19
C MET A 195 1.56 -5.09 14.01
N GLY A 196 0.46 -4.69 13.43
CA GLY A 196 -0.88 -4.80 14.02
C GLY A 196 -1.87 -5.48 13.07
N GLY A 197 -3.15 -5.41 13.43
CA GLY A 197 -4.24 -6.03 12.68
C GLY A 197 -4.78 -7.29 13.34
N ALA A 198 -5.74 -7.97 12.66
CA ALA A 198 -6.56 -9.00 13.29
C ALA A 198 -5.84 -10.35 13.45
N LYS A 199 -5.11 -10.81 12.44
CA LYS A 199 -4.57 -12.18 12.37
C LYS A 199 -3.07 -12.21 12.09
N VAL A 200 -2.35 -13.08 12.79
CA VAL A 200 -0.92 -13.31 12.57
C VAL A 200 -0.66 -14.02 11.23
N GLY A 201 -1.54 -14.94 10.85
CA GLY A 201 -1.43 -15.73 9.62
C GLY A 201 -1.32 -14.89 8.35
N ASP A 202 -2.02 -13.75 8.32
CA ASP A 202 -2.01 -12.85 7.16
C ASP A 202 -0.68 -12.12 6.96
N LYS A 203 0.17 -12.08 8.00
CA LYS A 203 1.42 -11.29 8.03
C LYS A 203 2.68 -12.10 8.37
N ILE A 204 2.57 -13.42 8.41
CA ILE A 204 3.67 -14.33 8.79
C ILE A 204 4.96 -14.01 8.04
N LYS A 205 4.88 -13.99 6.71
CA LYS A 205 6.07 -13.82 5.84
C LYS A 205 6.71 -12.45 6.03
N VAL A 206 5.88 -11.42 6.27
CA VAL A 206 6.37 -10.07 6.59
C VAL A 206 7.11 -10.09 7.93
N ILE A 207 6.50 -10.67 8.97
CA ILE A 207 7.09 -10.76 10.30
C ILE A 207 8.40 -11.55 10.25
N GLU A 208 8.42 -12.71 9.57
CA GLU A 208 9.62 -13.53 9.43
C GLU A 208 10.78 -12.78 8.75
N ASN A 209 10.50 -12.05 7.67
CA ASN A 209 11.52 -11.26 6.98
C ASN A 209 12.01 -10.10 7.86
N LEU A 210 11.08 -9.36 8.49
CA LEU A 210 11.41 -8.23 9.34
C LEU A 210 12.23 -8.63 10.57
N LEU A 211 11.97 -9.81 11.18
CA LEU A 211 12.76 -10.34 12.29
C LEU A 211 14.25 -10.50 11.95
N THR A 212 14.60 -10.69 10.68
CA THR A 212 16.00 -10.76 10.24
C THR A 212 16.66 -9.40 10.06
N LYS A 213 15.91 -8.29 10.21
CA LYS A 213 16.36 -6.96 9.82
C LYS A 213 16.22 -5.90 10.93
N VAL A 214 15.24 -6.07 11.82
CA VAL A 214 14.92 -5.06 12.84
C VAL A 214 15.68 -5.29 14.15
N ASP A 215 15.80 -4.22 14.94
CA ASP A 215 16.31 -4.29 16.31
C ASP A 215 15.16 -4.58 17.29
N THR A 216 13.97 -4.06 16.99
CA THR A 216 12.76 -4.26 17.78
C THR A 216 11.57 -4.56 16.88
N LEU A 217 10.77 -5.56 17.24
CA LEU A 217 9.46 -5.83 16.64
C LEU A 217 8.37 -5.58 17.68
N ILE A 218 7.46 -4.68 17.37
CA ILE A 218 6.29 -4.33 18.19
C ILE A 218 5.06 -5.00 17.57
N ILE A 219 4.33 -5.75 18.36
CA ILE A 219 3.07 -6.40 17.97
C ILE A 219 1.90 -5.70 18.67
N GLY A 220 0.82 -5.48 17.93
CA GLY A 220 -0.43 -4.92 18.44
C GLY A 220 -1.65 -5.47 17.71
N GLY A 221 -2.83 -4.95 18.06
CA GLY A 221 -4.08 -5.40 17.47
C GLY A 221 -4.47 -6.83 17.82
N GLY A 222 -5.45 -7.37 17.12
CA GLY A 222 -6.00 -8.70 17.38
C GLY A 222 -5.00 -9.84 17.29
N MET A 223 -3.95 -9.70 16.49
CA MET A 223 -2.90 -10.73 16.41
C MET A 223 -2.17 -10.96 17.73
N SER A 224 -2.17 -10.00 18.66
CA SER A 224 -1.56 -10.13 19.99
C SER A 224 -2.15 -11.31 20.77
N TYR A 225 -3.43 -11.59 20.62
CA TYR A 225 -4.12 -12.65 21.36
C TYR A 225 -3.68 -14.05 20.92
N THR A 226 -3.27 -14.22 19.67
CA THR A 226 -2.67 -15.48 19.20
C THR A 226 -1.29 -15.70 19.84
N PHE A 227 -0.49 -14.63 19.98
CA PHE A 227 0.75 -14.70 20.75
C PHE A 227 0.51 -15.00 22.23
N TYR A 228 -0.51 -14.42 22.85
CA TYR A 228 -0.86 -14.71 24.25
C TYR A 228 -1.24 -16.19 24.43
N LYS A 229 -2.05 -16.75 23.51
CA LYS A 229 -2.36 -18.20 23.57
C LYS A 229 -1.11 -19.06 23.40
N ALA A 230 -0.18 -18.69 22.51
CA ALA A 230 1.10 -19.35 22.36
C ALA A 230 1.97 -19.32 23.64
N MET A 231 1.78 -18.28 24.48
CA MET A 231 2.42 -18.14 25.81
C MET A 231 1.64 -18.84 26.93
N GLY A 232 0.49 -19.45 26.64
CA GLY A 232 -0.36 -20.11 27.64
C GLY A 232 -1.28 -19.16 28.42
N LEU A 233 -1.47 -17.92 27.96
CA LEU A 233 -2.35 -16.95 28.60
C LEU A 233 -3.80 -17.09 28.12
N GLU A 234 -4.75 -16.71 28.98
CA GLU A 234 -6.17 -16.63 28.61
C GLU A 234 -6.47 -15.28 27.92
N ILE A 235 -7.39 -15.33 26.96
CA ILE A 235 -7.71 -14.18 26.10
C ILE A 235 -9.20 -13.80 26.12
N GLY A 236 -9.99 -14.44 27.00
CA GLY A 236 -11.45 -14.25 27.03
C GLY A 236 -12.10 -14.62 25.69
N THR A 237 -12.98 -13.75 25.22
CA THR A 237 -13.67 -13.90 23.91
C THR A 237 -12.96 -13.13 22.78
N SER A 238 -11.70 -12.73 22.98
CA SER A 238 -10.92 -12.01 21.97
C SER A 238 -10.74 -12.82 20.69
N ILE A 239 -10.54 -12.13 19.57
CA ILE A 239 -10.25 -12.77 18.29
C ILE A 239 -9.02 -13.67 18.40
N LEU A 240 -9.10 -14.86 17.82
CA LEU A 240 -8.02 -15.85 17.84
C LEU A 240 -7.79 -16.41 16.43
N ASP A 241 -6.55 -16.42 16.00
CA ASP A 241 -6.10 -17.16 14.82
C ASP A 241 -5.61 -18.55 15.26
N ALA A 242 -6.58 -19.45 15.54
CA ALA A 242 -6.33 -20.74 16.20
C ALA A 242 -5.39 -21.64 15.42
N ASP A 243 -5.41 -21.57 14.08
CA ASP A 243 -4.56 -22.38 13.21
C ASP A 243 -3.08 -21.96 13.24
N ASN A 244 -2.80 -20.77 13.79
CA ASN A 244 -1.46 -20.16 13.79
C ASN A 244 -0.86 -19.96 15.18
N ILE A 245 -1.35 -20.66 16.22
CA ILE A 245 -0.79 -20.59 17.59
C ILE A 245 0.65 -21.13 17.61
N ASP A 246 0.90 -22.30 17.00
CA ASP A 246 2.25 -22.89 16.94
C ASP A 246 3.23 -22.00 16.17
N LEU A 247 2.72 -21.30 15.15
CA LEU A 247 3.49 -20.34 14.41
C LEU A 247 3.85 -19.11 15.25
N ALA A 248 2.91 -18.57 16.03
CA ALA A 248 3.20 -17.47 16.94
C ALA A 248 4.29 -17.85 17.95
N LYS A 249 4.25 -19.11 18.46
CA LYS A 249 5.29 -19.65 19.32
C LYS A 249 6.66 -19.70 18.62
N MET A 250 6.69 -20.20 17.39
CA MET A 250 7.91 -20.23 16.57
C MET A 250 8.48 -18.83 16.33
N LEU A 251 7.63 -17.82 16.11
CA LEU A 251 8.07 -16.44 15.92
C LEU A 251 8.68 -15.84 17.19
N LEU A 252 8.14 -16.15 18.38
CA LEU A 252 8.72 -15.77 19.68
C LEU A 252 10.12 -16.38 19.86
N GLU A 253 10.26 -17.67 19.58
CA GLU A 253 11.53 -18.38 19.65
C GLU A 253 12.55 -17.83 18.64
N LYS A 254 12.11 -17.54 17.42
CA LYS A 254 12.94 -16.95 16.37
C LYS A 254 13.43 -15.56 16.75
N ALA A 255 12.56 -14.70 17.29
CA ALA A 255 12.95 -13.38 17.77
C ALA A 255 14.06 -13.49 18.84
N THR A 256 13.90 -14.41 19.79
CA THR A 256 14.91 -14.67 20.83
C THR A 256 16.22 -15.14 20.21
N SER A 257 16.18 -16.08 19.27
CA SER A 257 17.38 -16.64 18.62
C SER A 257 18.15 -15.60 17.79
N LEU A 258 17.44 -14.62 17.24
CA LEU A 258 18.00 -13.51 16.45
C LEU A 258 18.38 -12.29 17.31
N ASN A 259 18.19 -12.37 18.63
CA ASN A 259 18.39 -11.26 19.57
C ASN A 259 17.56 -10.00 19.20
N VAL A 260 16.37 -10.20 18.65
CA VAL A 260 15.41 -9.14 18.36
C VAL A 260 14.50 -8.94 19.56
N LYS A 261 14.33 -7.69 19.99
CA LYS A 261 13.39 -7.32 21.05
C LYS A 261 11.96 -7.39 20.52
N LEU A 262 11.23 -8.47 20.85
CA LEU A 262 9.82 -8.59 20.51
C LEU A 262 8.96 -8.10 21.67
N LEU A 263 8.15 -7.07 21.41
CA LEU A 263 7.25 -6.46 22.39
C LEU A 263 5.80 -6.84 22.07
N LEU A 264 5.13 -7.37 23.08
CA LEU A 264 3.68 -7.61 23.09
C LEU A 264 3.02 -6.63 24.05
N PRO A 265 1.73 -6.30 23.88
CA PRO A 265 1.03 -5.46 24.83
C PRO A 265 1.10 -6.06 26.24
N VAL A 266 1.22 -5.20 27.25
CA VAL A 266 1.25 -5.59 28.67
C VAL A 266 -0.09 -5.41 29.35
N ASP A 267 -0.92 -4.50 28.83
CA ASP A 267 -2.30 -4.24 29.23
C ASP A 267 -3.20 -4.06 28.02
N ILE A 268 -4.46 -4.40 28.17
CA ILE A 268 -5.47 -4.45 27.10
C ILE A 268 -6.75 -3.77 27.56
N VAL A 269 -7.32 -2.94 26.69
CA VAL A 269 -8.68 -2.42 26.87
C VAL A 269 -9.65 -3.49 26.37
N CYS A 270 -10.36 -4.10 27.31
CA CYS A 270 -11.32 -5.17 27.05
C CYS A 270 -12.75 -4.68 27.17
N ALA A 271 -13.63 -5.17 26.31
CA ALA A 271 -15.06 -4.84 26.30
C ALA A 271 -15.92 -6.11 26.39
N ASP A 272 -17.16 -5.96 26.85
CA ASP A 272 -18.13 -7.06 26.95
C ASP A 272 -18.78 -7.41 25.61
N GLU A 273 -18.74 -6.51 24.63
CA GLU A 273 -19.21 -6.73 23.26
C GLU A 273 -18.41 -5.92 22.23
N PHE A 274 -18.52 -6.29 20.95
CA PHE A 274 -17.91 -5.55 19.84
C PHE A 274 -18.77 -4.35 19.45
N SER A 275 -18.72 -3.29 20.26
CA SER A 275 -19.50 -2.07 20.06
C SER A 275 -18.75 -0.88 20.67
N ASN A 276 -18.86 0.30 20.04
CA ASN A 276 -18.30 1.53 20.62
C ASN A 276 -18.91 1.88 21.97
N ASP A 277 -20.17 1.49 22.20
CA ASP A 277 -20.92 1.79 23.43
C ASP A 277 -20.82 0.66 24.48
N ALA A 278 -19.99 -0.35 24.24
CA ALA A 278 -19.76 -1.46 25.15
C ALA A 278 -19.20 -0.99 26.51
N LYS A 279 -19.45 -1.75 27.55
CA LYS A 279 -18.74 -1.56 28.82
C LYS A 279 -17.32 -2.06 28.67
N TYR A 280 -16.35 -1.24 28.98
CA TYR A 280 -14.95 -1.59 28.83
C TYR A 280 -14.10 -1.20 30.02
N GLN A 281 -13.04 -1.93 30.25
CA GLN A 281 -12.03 -1.70 31.25
C GLN A 281 -10.69 -2.22 30.80
N THR A 282 -9.60 -1.61 31.29
CA THR A 282 -8.23 -2.06 31.04
C THR A 282 -7.85 -3.17 32.02
N TYR A 283 -7.28 -4.24 31.49
CA TYR A 283 -6.75 -5.38 32.25
C TYR A 283 -5.30 -5.65 31.88
N SER A 284 -4.52 -6.15 32.83
CA SER A 284 -3.23 -6.76 32.50
C SER A 284 -3.44 -7.96 31.57
N ARG A 285 -2.50 -8.21 30.67
CA ARG A 285 -2.60 -9.28 29.65
C ARG A 285 -2.79 -10.67 30.24
N ASP A 286 -2.40 -10.90 31.48
CA ASP A 286 -2.55 -12.16 32.22
C ASP A 286 -3.85 -12.25 33.04
N GLN A 287 -4.69 -11.23 32.98
CA GLN A 287 -5.93 -11.10 33.77
C GLN A 287 -7.16 -10.76 32.92
N ILE A 288 -7.13 -11.08 31.63
CA ILE A 288 -8.27 -10.84 30.73
C ILE A 288 -9.45 -11.72 31.19
N PRO A 289 -10.63 -11.13 31.51
CA PRO A 289 -11.80 -11.89 31.91
C PRO A 289 -12.31 -12.81 30.80
N SER A 290 -12.86 -13.97 31.18
CA SER A 290 -13.32 -15.00 30.24
C SER A 290 -14.50 -14.56 29.37
N ASP A 291 -15.26 -13.55 29.79
CA ASP A 291 -16.44 -12.99 29.12
C ASP A 291 -16.17 -11.67 28.40
N MET A 292 -14.91 -11.22 28.34
CA MET A 292 -14.51 -9.97 27.68
C MET A 292 -13.57 -10.22 26.50
N MET A 293 -13.60 -9.29 25.54
CA MET A 293 -12.71 -9.28 24.37
C MET A 293 -11.82 -8.05 24.36
N GLY A 294 -10.55 -8.22 24.01
CA GLY A 294 -9.63 -7.11 23.83
C GLY A 294 -9.91 -6.36 22.53
N LEU A 295 -9.99 -5.03 22.60
CA LEU A 295 -10.30 -4.17 21.46
C LEU A 295 -9.24 -3.07 21.22
N ASP A 296 -8.39 -2.74 22.22
CA ASP A 296 -7.28 -1.80 22.06
C ASP A 296 -6.17 -2.12 23.07
N ILE A 297 -5.01 -1.50 22.90
CA ILE A 297 -3.91 -1.54 23.87
C ILE A 297 -4.17 -0.55 24.99
N GLY A 298 -3.70 -0.87 26.22
CA GLY A 298 -3.83 0.00 27.38
C GLY A 298 -2.72 1.05 27.48
N GLU A 299 -2.81 1.90 28.51
CA GLU A 299 -1.92 3.04 28.72
C GLU A 299 -0.47 2.63 29.04
N GLU A 300 -0.27 1.52 29.76
CA GLU A 300 1.07 0.99 30.04
C GLU A 300 1.75 0.51 28.78
N THR A 301 0.99 -0.12 27.88
CA THR A 301 1.48 -0.54 26.55
C THR A 301 1.80 0.66 25.68
N VAL A 302 0.93 1.67 25.64
CA VAL A 302 1.18 2.93 24.91
C VAL A 302 2.49 3.54 25.37
N LYS A 303 2.71 3.64 26.68
CA LYS A 303 3.95 4.18 27.23
C LYS A 303 5.17 3.34 26.81
N LEU A 304 5.09 2.02 26.97
CA LEU A 304 6.17 1.09 26.61
C LEU A 304 6.56 1.25 25.13
N TYR A 305 5.57 1.30 24.25
CA TYR A 305 5.81 1.40 22.80
C TYR A 305 6.30 2.78 22.41
N SER A 306 5.76 3.85 22.98
CA SER A 306 6.19 5.22 22.73
C SER A 306 7.65 5.46 23.19
N ASP A 307 8.03 4.92 24.35
CA ASP A 307 9.39 5.00 24.86
C ASP A 307 10.40 4.27 23.93
N GLU A 308 9.96 3.22 23.24
CA GLU A 308 10.79 2.50 22.26
C GLU A 308 10.87 3.27 20.93
N ILE A 309 9.72 3.76 20.44
CA ILE A 309 9.63 4.55 19.19
C ILE A 309 10.52 5.82 19.29
N ALA A 310 10.57 6.47 20.44
CA ALA A 310 11.39 7.67 20.65
C ALA A 310 12.90 7.44 20.42
N LYS A 311 13.38 6.20 20.50
CA LYS A 311 14.79 5.83 20.26
C LYS A 311 15.08 5.50 18.80
N ALA A 312 14.04 5.26 18.00
CA ALA A 312 14.16 4.77 16.64
C ALA A 312 14.80 5.81 15.69
N LYS A 313 15.46 5.29 14.64
CA LYS A 313 15.89 6.07 13.48
C LYS A 313 15.14 5.66 12.21
N THR A 314 14.62 4.43 12.17
CA THR A 314 13.75 3.94 11.11
C THR A 314 12.58 3.22 11.76
N VAL A 315 11.35 3.52 11.33
CA VAL A 315 10.15 2.79 11.74
C VAL A 315 9.32 2.42 10.52
N VAL A 316 8.94 1.14 10.44
CA VAL A 316 7.92 0.66 9.50
C VAL A 316 6.71 0.25 10.31
N TRP A 317 5.55 0.81 10.02
CA TRP A 317 4.29 0.48 10.70
C TRP A 317 3.26 -0.08 9.71
N ASN A 318 2.71 -1.24 10.03
CA ASN A 318 1.65 -1.89 9.24
C ASN A 318 0.61 -2.55 10.15
N GLY A 319 -0.59 -1.98 10.19
CA GLY A 319 -1.74 -2.46 10.93
C GLY A 319 -1.98 -1.74 12.27
N PRO A 320 -3.24 -1.45 12.60
CA PRO A 320 -3.62 -0.70 13.79
C PRO A 320 -3.39 -1.50 15.07
N MET A 321 -3.34 -0.77 16.21
CA MET A 321 -3.16 -1.36 17.54
C MET A 321 -4.46 -1.80 18.20
N GLY A 322 -5.59 -1.30 17.72
CA GLY A 322 -6.93 -1.59 18.20
C GLY A 322 -7.97 -1.32 17.12
N VAL A 323 -9.24 -1.34 17.49
CA VAL A 323 -10.39 -1.08 16.60
C VAL A 323 -10.57 0.44 16.47
N PHE A 324 -9.67 1.08 15.73
CA PHE A 324 -9.57 2.55 15.62
C PHE A 324 -10.78 3.23 14.98
N GLU A 325 -11.63 2.47 14.30
CA GLU A 325 -12.91 2.93 13.76
C GLU A 325 -13.93 3.26 14.86
N MET A 326 -13.73 2.73 16.06
CA MET A 326 -14.51 3.00 17.27
C MET A 326 -13.75 3.98 18.18
N GLU A 327 -14.32 5.14 18.48
CA GLU A 327 -13.66 6.21 19.23
C GLU A 327 -13.10 5.74 20.58
N ASN A 328 -13.84 4.89 21.31
CA ASN A 328 -13.43 4.36 22.60
C ASN A 328 -12.24 3.40 22.53
N PHE A 329 -11.97 2.81 21.35
CA PHE A 329 -10.91 1.83 21.10
C PHE A 329 -9.89 2.31 20.06
N ALA A 330 -9.86 3.62 19.78
CA ALA A 330 -8.93 4.27 18.85
C ALA A 330 -7.69 4.85 19.56
N LYS A 331 -7.71 4.93 20.89
CA LYS A 331 -6.70 5.66 21.68
C LYS A 331 -5.31 5.09 21.54
N GLY A 332 -5.18 3.76 21.52
CA GLY A 332 -3.90 3.09 21.34
C GLY A 332 -3.29 3.37 19.98
N THR A 333 -4.06 3.20 18.89
CA THR A 333 -3.61 3.49 17.53
C THR A 333 -3.23 4.96 17.36
N LYS A 334 -4.04 5.87 17.91
CA LYS A 334 -3.77 7.32 17.90
C LYS A 334 -2.48 7.67 18.61
N ALA A 335 -2.27 7.13 19.82
CA ALA A 335 -1.06 7.40 20.60
C ALA A 335 0.21 6.92 19.89
N ILE A 336 0.17 5.77 19.21
CA ILE A 336 1.30 5.30 18.38
C ILE A 336 1.54 6.22 17.21
N ALA A 337 0.49 6.68 16.51
CA ALA A 337 0.62 7.65 15.42
C ALA A 337 1.22 8.98 15.93
N GLU A 338 0.82 9.47 17.10
CA GLU A 338 1.38 10.67 17.73
C GLU A 338 2.85 10.49 18.13
N ALA A 339 3.22 9.32 18.66
CA ALA A 339 4.60 8.99 18.99
C ALA A 339 5.49 8.99 17.74
N LEU A 340 5.01 8.43 16.62
CA LEU A 340 5.70 8.46 15.33
C LEU A 340 5.83 9.89 14.80
N ALA A 341 4.77 10.69 14.88
CA ALA A 341 4.76 12.08 14.43
C ALA A 341 5.71 12.99 15.25
N ALA A 342 5.95 12.64 16.50
CA ALA A 342 6.87 13.36 17.39
C ALA A 342 8.33 12.86 17.31
N SER A 343 8.58 11.74 16.64
CA SER A 343 9.92 11.16 16.54
C SER A 343 10.76 11.78 15.44
N ASP A 344 12.09 11.72 15.57
CA ASP A 344 13.05 12.07 14.51
C ASP A 344 13.33 10.91 13.55
N ALA A 345 12.56 9.83 13.62
CA ALA A 345 12.76 8.65 12.79
C ALA A 345 12.24 8.87 11.37
N THR A 346 12.82 8.16 10.40
CA THR A 346 12.17 7.93 9.11
C THR A 346 10.99 6.99 9.34
N THR A 347 9.76 7.53 9.23
CA THR A 347 8.51 6.81 9.49
C THR A 347 7.84 6.40 8.18
N ILE A 348 7.65 5.10 8.00
CA ILE A 348 7.06 4.50 6.79
C ILE A 348 5.79 3.78 7.20
N ILE A 349 4.67 4.26 6.70
CA ILE A 349 3.34 3.69 6.99
C ILE A 349 2.93 2.80 5.83
N GLY A 350 2.66 1.54 6.09
CA GLY A 350 2.18 0.56 5.13
C GLY A 350 0.83 -0.02 5.51
N GLY A 351 0.05 -0.41 4.48
CA GLY A 351 -1.29 -0.96 4.66
C GLY A 351 -2.39 0.09 4.73
N GLY A 352 -3.56 -0.26 4.19
CA GLY A 352 -4.69 0.66 4.07
C GLY A 352 -5.20 1.17 5.42
N ASP A 353 -5.32 0.29 6.41
CA ASP A 353 -5.86 0.65 7.73
C ASP A 353 -4.93 1.60 8.49
N SER A 354 -3.60 1.40 8.41
CA SER A 354 -2.65 2.31 9.04
C SER A 354 -2.64 3.67 8.37
N ALA A 355 -2.71 3.71 7.03
CA ALA A 355 -2.82 4.95 6.26
C ALA A 355 -4.11 5.69 6.63
N ALA A 356 -5.25 4.99 6.64
CA ALA A 356 -6.54 5.57 7.04
C ALA A 356 -6.50 6.11 8.48
N ALA A 357 -5.87 5.40 9.41
CA ALA A 357 -5.74 5.85 10.80
C ALA A 357 -4.94 7.16 10.92
N VAL A 358 -3.78 7.26 10.27
CA VAL A 358 -2.98 8.49 10.35
C VAL A 358 -3.66 9.68 9.66
N GLU A 359 -4.44 9.43 8.61
CA GLU A 359 -5.26 10.46 7.96
C GLU A 359 -6.41 10.91 8.88
N GLN A 360 -7.16 9.95 9.47
CA GLN A 360 -8.25 10.22 10.40
C GLN A 360 -7.78 11.06 11.60
N PHE A 361 -6.57 10.83 12.08
CA PHE A 361 -5.99 11.58 13.21
C PHE A 361 -5.30 12.90 12.78
N GLY A 362 -5.29 13.25 11.49
CA GLY A 362 -4.67 14.46 10.97
C GLY A 362 -3.14 14.47 11.07
N LEU A 363 -2.51 13.30 11.04
CA LEU A 363 -1.06 13.12 11.23
C LEU A 363 -0.32 12.69 9.95
N ALA A 364 -1.03 12.58 8.83
CA ALA A 364 -0.46 12.10 7.56
C ALA A 364 0.77 12.92 7.13
N ASP A 365 0.71 14.25 7.20
CA ASP A 365 1.79 15.15 6.83
C ASP A 365 3.02 15.08 7.76
N LYS A 366 2.89 14.40 8.91
CA LYS A 366 3.98 14.19 9.87
C LYS A 366 4.75 12.90 9.58
N MET A 367 4.25 12.04 8.72
CA MET A 367 4.89 10.80 8.34
C MET A 367 5.88 11.04 7.18
N SER A 368 7.04 10.38 7.21
CA SER A 368 8.04 10.51 6.13
C SER A 368 7.53 9.93 4.82
N HIS A 369 6.78 8.82 4.90
CA HIS A 369 6.16 8.17 3.76
C HIS A 369 4.94 7.35 4.17
N ILE A 370 3.84 7.55 3.44
CA ILE A 370 2.66 6.67 3.50
C ILE A 370 2.61 5.92 2.18
N SER A 371 2.77 4.59 2.24
CA SER A 371 2.76 3.76 1.04
C SER A 371 1.35 3.62 0.48
N THR A 372 1.23 3.80 -0.83
CA THR A 372 -0.01 3.57 -1.57
C THR A 372 -0.18 2.11 -2.00
N GLY A 373 0.80 1.26 -1.69
CA GLY A 373 0.94 -0.07 -2.26
C GLY A 373 -0.01 -1.14 -1.74
N GLY A 374 -0.60 -0.98 -0.55
CA GLY A 374 -1.43 -2.02 0.06
C GLY A 374 -0.75 -3.40 0.05
N GLY A 375 -1.28 -4.35 -0.72
CA GLY A 375 -0.70 -5.69 -0.87
C GLY A 375 0.72 -5.70 -1.45
N ALA A 376 1.04 -4.77 -2.37
CA ALA A 376 2.38 -4.66 -2.93
C ALA A 376 3.41 -4.24 -1.87
N SER A 377 3.04 -3.34 -0.95
CA SER A 377 3.90 -2.97 0.17
C SER A 377 4.19 -4.15 1.09
N LEU A 378 3.17 -4.97 1.39
CA LEU A 378 3.35 -6.18 2.19
C LEU A 378 4.29 -7.17 1.50
N GLU A 379 4.07 -7.47 0.22
CA GLU A 379 4.93 -8.38 -0.52
C GLU A 379 6.37 -7.85 -0.66
N PHE A 380 6.53 -6.53 -0.77
CA PHE A 380 7.86 -5.91 -0.75
C PHE A 380 8.53 -6.10 0.62
N LEU A 381 7.78 -5.90 1.71
CA LEU A 381 8.26 -6.13 3.09
C LEU A 381 8.53 -7.62 3.39
N GLU A 382 7.89 -8.55 2.68
CA GLU A 382 8.23 -9.98 2.68
C GLU A 382 9.61 -10.27 2.05
N GLY A 383 10.21 -9.29 1.37
CA GLY A 383 11.45 -9.45 0.63
C GLY A 383 11.27 -10.02 -0.78
N LYS A 384 10.05 -10.04 -1.29
CA LYS A 384 9.78 -10.50 -2.66
C LYS A 384 10.22 -9.47 -3.70
N ILE A 385 10.68 -9.98 -4.83
CA ILE A 385 10.89 -9.17 -6.03
C ILE A 385 9.53 -8.94 -6.69
N LEU A 386 9.10 -7.67 -6.76
CA LEU A 386 7.83 -7.32 -7.39
C LEU A 386 7.99 -7.28 -8.92
N PRO A 387 7.15 -8.00 -9.69
CA PRO A 387 7.23 -8.01 -11.15
C PRO A 387 7.25 -6.63 -11.79
N GLY A 388 6.35 -5.72 -11.35
CA GLY A 388 6.28 -4.36 -11.86
C GLY A 388 7.46 -3.45 -11.48
N ILE A 389 8.34 -3.89 -10.58
CA ILE A 389 9.58 -3.18 -10.23
C ILE A 389 10.78 -3.81 -10.94
N SER A 390 10.79 -5.15 -11.06
CA SER A 390 11.91 -5.87 -11.68
C SER A 390 12.16 -5.49 -13.13
N ILE A 391 11.09 -5.15 -13.86
CA ILE A 391 11.13 -4.76 -15.29
C ILE A 391 11.75 -3.36 -15.54
N ILE A 392 11.88 -2.54 -14.51
CA ILE A 392 12.46 -1.19 -14.65
C ILE A 392 13.97 -1.33 -14.87
N GLU A 393 14.47 -0.64 -15.90
CA GLU A 393 15.89 -0.67 -16.26
C GLU A 393 16.77 -0.14 -15.10
N GLU A 394 17.99 -0.69 -15.05
CA GLU A 394 19.02 -0.21 -14.12
C GLU A 394 19.81 0.96 -14.75
N LYS A 395 20.30 1.89 -13.87
CA LYS A 395 21.24 2.96 -14.29
C LYS A 395 22.62 2.39 -14.53
#